data_73070430b214b01414c33dc2f04ca9f1
#
_entry.id   73070430b214b01414c33dc2f04ca9f1
#
_cell.length_a   1.000
_cell.length_b   1.000
_cell.length_c   1.000
_cell.angle_alpha   90.00
_cell.angle_beta   90.00
_cell.angle_gamma   90.00
#
_symmetry.space_group_name_H-M   'P 1'
#
loop_
_entity.id
_entity.type
_entity.pdbx_description
1 polymer ?
#
loop_
_entity_poly.entity_id
_entity_poly.type
_entity_poly.pdbx_seq_one_letter_code
_entity_poly.pdbx_strand_id
1 'polypeptide(L)'
;DVSFSIPAGHKIAVVGASGAGKSTLARLLFRFYDVNQGRITIDGQDIRTVTQDSLRSAIGVVPQDTVLFNDTLYSNLAYGWPEANEEAVYQAARMANLEEFILSLPEGYQTQVGERGLKLSGGEKQRVAIARVILKNPPILILDEATSSLDSLSEQAILGALKKVSERRTSLVIAHRLSTTRDADTILVLDDGRIVESGNHDELLKHQGHYARLWEQQHHDNEEGID
;
A
#
# COMPACT_ATOMS: atom_id res chain seq x y z
N ASP A 1 2.64 -14.82 18.29
CA ASP A 1 1.27 -14.51 18.77
C ASP A 1 0.96 -13.03 18.48
N VAL A 2 0.30 -12.77 17.36
CA VAL A 2 -0.13 -11.42 16.96
C VAL A 2 -1.65 -11.38 16.99
N SER A 3 -2.22 -10.44 17.75
CA SER A 3 -3.66 -10.21 17.82
C SER A 3 -3.95 -8.72 17.80
N PHE A 4 -4.76 -8.26 16.84
CA PHE A 4 -5.24 -6.88 16.75
C PHE A 4 -6.54 -6.82 15.95
N SER A 5 -7.22 -5.69 16.00
CA SER A 5 -8.41 -5.43 15.19
C SER A 5 -8.30 -4.07 14.51
N ILE A 6 -8.84 -3.98 13.29
CA ILE A 6 -8.95 -2.73 12.55
C ILE A 6 -10.44 -2.38 12.48
N PRO A 7 -10.92 -1.34 13.18
CA PRO A 7 -12.30 -0.90 13.03
C PRO A 7 -12.58 -0.45 11.59
N ALA A 8 -13.83 -0.61 11.14
CA ALA A 8 -14.21 -0.20 9.79
C ALA A 8 -13.88 1.29 9.54
N GLY A 9 -13.23 1.56 8.41
CA GLY A 9 -12.82 2.91 8.03
C GLY A 9 -11.59 3.45 8.75
N HIS A 10 -10.93 2.67 9.61
CA HIS A 10 -9.70 3.08 10.30
C HIS A 10 -8.45 2.62 9.56
N LYS A 11 -7.37 3.35 9.81
CA LYS A 11 -6.04 3.12 9.26
C LYS A 11 -5.11 2.62 10.35
N ILE A 12 -4.60 1.40 10.21
CA ILE A 12 -3.53 0.88 11.06
C ILE A 12 -2.22 0.83 10.28
N ALA A 13 -1.15 1.32 10.90
CA ALA A 13 0.20 1.18 10.38
C ALA A 13 0.95 0.09 11.15
N VAL A 14 1.76 -0.69 10.44
CA VAL A 14 2.66 -1.70 11.01
C VAL A 14 4.08 -1.30 10.70
N VAL A 15 4.89 -1.12 11.72
CA VAL A 15 6.29 -0.75 11.66
C VAL A 15 7.16 -1.76 12.39
N GLY A 16 8.47 -1.73 12.16
CA GLY A 16 9.44 -2.61 12.80
C GLY A 16 10.65 -2.87 11.91
N ALA A 17 11.67 -3.49 12.45
CA ALA A 17 12.88 -3.82 11.73
C ALA A 17 12.62 -4.74 10.52
N SER A 18 13.59 -4.81 9.60
CA SER A 18 13.52 -5.79 8.50
C SER A 18 13.47 -7.21 9.09
N GLY A 19 12.61 -8.06 8.55
CA GLY A 19 12.41 -9.41 9.08
C GLY A 19 11.44 -9.54 10.26
N ALA A 20 10.93 -8.46 10.85
CA ALA A 20 10.00 -8.50 11.98
C ALA A 20 8.63 -9.15 11.68
N GLY A 21 8.34 -9.50 10.42
CA GLY A 21 7.10 -10.18 10.03
C GLY A 21 6.04 -9.29 9.40
N LYS A 22 6.33 -8.02 9.12
CA LYS A 22 5.37 -7.04 8.55
C LYS A 22 4.70 -7.53 7.26
N SER A 23 5.47 -7.90 6.24
CA SER A 23 4.94 -8.38 4.96
C SER A 23 4.24 -9.74 5.09
N THR A 24 4.53 -10.52 6.13
CA THR A 24 3.82 -11.76 6.44
C THR A 24 2.36 -11.47 6.78
N LEU A 25 2.06 -10.39 7.51
CA LEU A 25 0.69 -10.00 7.83
C LEU A 25 -0.12 -9.71 6.58
N ALA A 26 0.44 -8.96 5.61
CA ALA A 26 -0.23 -8.70 4.32
C ALA A 26 -0.51 -10.00 3.56
N ARG A 27 0.48 -10.89 3.51
CA ARG A 27 0.34 -12.19 2.82
C ARG A 27 -0.71 -13.08 3.46
N LEU A 28 -0.82 -13.07 4.79
CA LEU A 28 -1.84 -13.82 5.53
C LEU A 28 -3.24 -13.22 5.31
N LEU A 29 -3.37 -11.88 5.32
CA LEU A 29 -4.65 -11.21 5.07
C LEU A 29 -5.14 -11.44 3.64
N PHE A 30 -4.23 -11.43 2.65
CA PHE A 30 -4.55 -11.75 1.25
C PHE A 30 -4.70 -13.26 0.99
N ARG A 31 -4.51 -14.05 2.06
CA ARG A 31 -4.61 -15.51 2.06
C ARG A 31 -3.72 -16.19 1.01
N PHE A 32 -2.43 -15.79 0.95
CA PHE A 32 -1.42 -16.60 0.27
C PHE A 32 -1.08 -17.85 1.08
N TYR A 33 -1.25 -17.78 2.39
CA TYR A 33 -1.09 -18.87 3.35
C TYR A 33 -2.21 -18.80 4.39
N ASP A 34 -2.65 -19.91 4.92
CA ASP A 34 -3.53 -19.98 6.08
C ASP A 34 -2.69 -19.88 7.36
N VAL A 35 -3.27 -19.32 8.42
CA VAL A 35 -2.61 -19.26 9.73
C VAL A 35 -2.51 -20.65 10.36
N ASN A 36 -1.38 -20.93 11.02
CA ASN A 36 -1.16 -22.20 11.71
C ASN A 36 -2.03 -22.33 12.97
N GLN A 37 -2.22 -21.20 13.66
CA GLN A 37 -3.05 -21.10 14.87
C GLN A 37 -3.82 -19.78 14.85
N GLY A 38 -4.94 -19.75 15.58
CA GLY A 38 -5.82 -18.59 15.57
C GLY A 38 -6.66 -18.47 14.30
N ARG A 39 -7.07 -17.25 13.99
CA ARG A 39 -7.90 -16.96 12.82
C ARG A 39 -7.78 -15.50 12.40
N ILE A 40 -8.07 -15.21 11.14
CA ILE A 40 -8.27 -13.87 10.60
C ILE A 40 -9.74 -13.76 10.21
N THR A 41 -10.41 -12.71 10.65
CA THR A 41 -11.82 -12.47 10.33
C THR A 41 -12.01 -11.10 9.67
N ILE A 42 -12.95 -11.01 8.74
CA ILE A 42 -13.47 -9.76 8.18
C ILE A 42 -14.95 -9.73 8.48
N ASP A 43 -15.41 -8.69 9.18
CA ASP A 43 -16.80 -8.54 9.63
C ASP A 43 -17.32 -9.78 10.38
N GLY A 44 -16.45 -10.36 11.24
CA GLY A 44 -16.74 -11.57 12.02
C GLY A 44 -16.64 -12.90 11.26
N GLN A 45 -16.47 -12.88 9.93
CA GLN A 45 -16.36 -14.07 9.10
C GLN A 45 -14.89 -14.49 8.94
N ASP A 46 -14.57 -15.75 9.26
CA ASP A 46 -13.23 -16.32 9.07
C ASP A 46 -12.90 -16.39 7.56
N ILE A 47 -11.76 -15.82 7.17
CA ILE A 47 -11.34 -15.76 5.76
C ILE A 47 -11.14 -17.14 5.14
N ARG A 48 -10.96 -18.20 5.94
CA ARG A 48 -10.85 -19.59 5.48
C ARG A 48 -12.18 -20.18 5.00
N THR A 49 -13.31 -19.58 5.42
CA THR A 49 -14.66 -20.07 5.09
C THR A 49 -15.23 -19.48 3.80
N VAL A 50 -14.50 -18.57 3.17
CA VAL A 50 -14.89 -17.94 1.89
C VAL A 50 -13.95 -18.36 0.77
N THR A 51 -14.37 -18.18 -0.48
CA THR A 51 -13.48 -18.40 -1.63
C THR A 51 -12.38 -17.34 -1.68
N GLN A 52 -11.22 -17.67 -2.23
CA GLN A 52 -10.13 -16.71 -2.40
C GLN A 52 -10.54 -15.54 -3.31
N ASP A 53 -11.35 -15.80 -4.34
CA ASP A 53 -11.83 -14.76 -5.25
C ASP A 53 -12.74 -13.76 -4.53
N SER A 54 -13.68 -14.24 -3.70
CA SER A 54 -14.53 -13.36 -2.88
C SER A 54 -13.70 -12.53 -1.90
N LEU A 55 -12.73 -13.12 -1.20
CA LEU A 55 -11.84 -12.42 -0.29
C LEU A 55 -11.02 -11.35 -1.03
N ARG A 56 -10.36 -11.75 -2.12
CA ARG A 56 -9.46 -10.88 -2.88
C ARG A 56 -10.20 -9.77 -3.62
N SER A 57 -11.46 -9.97 -3.99
CA SER A 57 -12.28 -8.90 -4.57
C SER A 57 -12.52 -7.76 -3.58
N ALA A 58 -12.65 -8.06 -2.29
CA ALA A 58 -12.84 -7.08 -1.22
C ALA A 58 -11.54 -6.35 -0.79
N ILE A 59 -10.37 -6.82 -1.22
CA ILE A 59 -9.08 -6.28 -0.81
C ILE A 59 -8.34 -5.68 -2.01
N GLY A 60 -7.89 -4.43 -1.90
CA GLY A 60 -6.95 -3.80 -2.82
C GLY A 60 -5.55 -3.79 -2.23
N VAL A 61 -4.56 -4.09 -3.05
CA VAL A 61 -3.15 -4.09 -2.63
C VAL A 61 -2.36 -3.12 -3.49
N VAL A 62 -1.65 -2.20 -2.85
CA VAL A 62 -0.59 -1.41 -3.48
C VAL A 62 0.72 -2.04 -3.02
N PRO A 63 1.39 -2.84 -3.85
CA PRO A 63 2.59 -3.56 -3.47
C PRO A 63 3.83 -2.66 -3.48
N GLN A 64 4.90 -3.09 -2.84
CA GLN A 64 6.21 -2.45 -2.90
C GLN A 64 6.74 -2.38 -4.33
N ASP A 65 6.71 -3.52 -5.04
CA ASP A 65 7.13 -3.64 -6.43
C ASP A 65 5.92 -3.90 -7.33
N THR A 66 5.65 -2.95 -8.21
CA THR A 66 4.54 -3.07 -9.15
C THR A 66 4.98 -3.77 -10.43
N VAL A 67 4.34 -4.89 -10.72
CA VAL A 67 4.54 -5.63 -11.96
C VAL A 67 3.64 -5.05 -13.06
N LEU A 68 4.23 -4.82 -14.24
CA LEU A 68 3.53 -4.44 -15.45
C LEU A 68 3.50 -5.63 -16.42
N PHE A 69 2.35 -5.81 -17.06
CA PHE A 69 2.22 -6.76 -18.16
C PHE A 69 2.81 -6.16 -19.43
N ASN A 70 3.34 -7.01 -20.32
CA ASN A 70 3.78 -6.61 -21.65
C ASN A 70 2.58 -6.31 -22.54
N ASP A 71 1.96 -5.16 -22.32
CA ASP A 71 0.73 -4.70 -22.97
C ASP A 71 0.66 -3.17 -22.92
N THR A 72 -0.42 -2.58 -23.40
CA THR A 72 -0.63 -1.12 -23.34
C THR A 72 -0.74 -0.62 -21.90
N LEU A 73 -0.49 0.68 -21.71
CA LEU A 73 -0.79 1.35 -20.42
C LEU A 73 -2.27 1.23 -20.08
N TYR A 74 -3.16 1.36 -21.07
CA TYR A 74 -4.60 1.15 -20.88
C TYR A 74 -4.91 -0.23 -20.28
N SER A 75 -4.41 -1.31 -20.90
CA SER A 75 -4.62 -2.68 -20.43
C SER A 75 -4.07 -2.87 -19.00
N ASN A 76 -2.89 -2.30 -18.73
CA ASN A 76 -2.30 -2.34 -17.40
C ASN A 76 -3.15 -1.64 -16.34
N LEU A 77 -3.78 -0.52 -16.66
CA LEU A 77 -4.69 0.19 -15.76
C LEU A 77 -6.01 -0.57 -15.59
N ALA A 78 -6.61 -1.00 -16.70
CA ALA A 78 -7.88 -1.74 -16.72
C ALA A 78 -7.81 -3.09 -15.99
N TYR A 79 -6.61 -3.63 -15.75
CA TYR A 79 -6.42 -4.84 -14.96
C TYR A 79 -6.99 -4.74 -13.53
N GLY A 80 -7.13 -3.52 -12.99
CA GLY A 80 -7.79 -3.30 -11.70
C GLY A 80 -9.27 -3.72 -11.71
N TRP A 81 -9.95 -3.49 -12.82
CA TRP A 81 -11.33 -3.92 -13.08
C TRP A 81 -11.55 -4.04 -14.60
N PRO A 82 -11.40 -5.27 -15.16
CA PRO A 82 -11.45 -5.49 -16.61
C PRO A 82 -12.76 -5.09 -17.30
N GLU A 83 -13.86 -5.02 -16.54
CA GLU A 83 -15.18 -4.65 -17.05
C GLU A 83 -15.43 -3.12 -16.99
N ALA A 84 -14.46 -2.34 -16.50
CA ALA A 84 -14.57 -0.89 -16.42
C ALA A 84 -14.65 -0.27 -17.82
N ASN A 85 -15.47 0.77 -17.97
CA ASN A 85 -15.47 1.56 -19.19
C ASN A 85 -14.23 2.48 -19.26
N GLU A 86 -13.94 3.01 -20.44
CA GLU A 86 -12.77 3.85 -20.68
C GLU A 86 -12.72 5.08 -19.76
N GLU A 87 -13.87 5.75 -19.54
CA GLU A 87 -13.92 6.93 -18.68
C GLU A 87 -13.51 6.61 -17.24
N ALA A 88 -13.92 5.46 -16.70
CA ALA A 88 -13.49 5.02 -15.36
C ALA A 88 -11.98 4.77 -15.31
N VAL A 89 -11.39 4.20 -16.35
CA VAL A 89 -9.93 4.00 -16.45
C VAL A 89 -9.20 5.34 -16.49
N TYR A 90 -9.67 6.29 -17.29
CA TYR A 90 -9.08 7.63 -17.37
C TYR A 90 -9.22 8.40 -16.06
N GLN A 91 -10.37 8.31 -15.40
CA GLN A 91 -10.58 8.92 -14.09
C GLN A 91 -9.64 8.32 -13.03
N ALA A 92 -9.42 7.00 -13.04
CA ALA A 92 -8.48 6.36 -12.13
C ALA A 92 -7.05 6.84 -12.37
N ALA A 93 -6.63 7.01 -13.63
CA ALA A 93 -5.33 7.57 -13.99
C ALA A 93 -5.17 9.02 -13.52
N ARG A 94 -6.19 9.87 -13.69
CA ARG A 94 -6.23 11.25 -13.15
C ARG A 94 -6.07 11.28 -11.64
N MET A 95 -6.85 10.47 -10.93
CA MET A 95 -6.81 10.41 -9.46
C MET A 95 -5.47 9.89 -8.93
N ALA A 96 -4.79 9.04 -9.69
CA ALA A 96 -3.45 8.56 -9.39
C ALA A 96 -2.32 9.52 -9.83
N ASN A 97 -2.63 10.71 -10.35
CA ASN A 97 -1.69 11.69 -10.88
C ASN A 97 -0.79 11.10 -12.01
N LEU A 98 -1.36 10.26 -12.86
CA LEU A 98 -0.64 9.58 -13.94
C LEU A 98 -1.02 10.13 -15.33
N GLU A 99 -2.14 10.85 -15.48
CA GLU A 99 -2.68 11.30 -16.77
C GLU A 99 -1.74 12.22 -17.52
N GLU A 100 -1.12 13.21 -16.87
CA GLU A 100 -0.19 14.13 -17.53
C GLU A 100 1.00 13.38 -18.16
N PHE A 101 1.55 12.40 -17.42
CA PHE A 101 2.60 11.53 -17.93
C PHE A 101 2.11 10.74 -19.16
N ILE A 102 0.95 10.10 -19.08
CA ILE A 102 0.38 9.31 -20.18
C ILE A 102 0.19 10.19 -21.43
N LEU A 103 -0.38 11.38 -21.27
CA LEU A 103 -0.64 12.29 -22.37
C LEU A 103 0.64 12.89 -22.98
N SER A 104 1.76 12.87 -22.27
CA SER A 104 3.08 13.27 -22.79
C SER A 104 3.70 12.22 -23.73
N LEU A 105 3.21 10.99 -23.70
CA LEU A 105 3.70 9.90 -24.54
C LEU A 105 3.11 9.96 -25.96
N PRO A 106 3.88 9.61 -27.00
CA PRO A 106 3.41 9.69 -28.39
C PRO A 106 2.13 8.88 -28.67
N GLU A 107 1.97 7.72 -28.02
CA GLU A 107 0.82 6.85 -28.20
C GLU A 107 -0.16 6.91 -26.99
N GLY A 108 0.09 7.81 -26.03
CA GLY A 108 -0.76 7.99 -24.85
C GLY A 108 -1.07 6.69 -24.13
N TYR A 109 -2.34 6.41 -23.91
CA TYR A 109 -2.81 5.17 -23.26
C TYR A 109 -2.48 3.90 -24.03
N GLN A 110 -2.23 3.98 -25.36
CA GLN A 110 -1.88 2.82 -26.20
C GLN A 110 -0.38 2.52 -26.18
N THR A 111 0.42 3.29 -25.46
CA THR A 111 1.86 3.05 -25.32
C THR A 111 2.11 1.67 -24.73
N GLN A 112 2.91 0.86 -25.44
CA GLN A 112 3.34 -0.46 -24.97
C GLN A 112 4.33 -0.30 -23.81
N VAL A 113 4.08 -0.99 -22.70
CA VAL A 113 4.91 -0.99 -21.50
C VAL A 113 5.30 -2.41 -21.08
N GLY A 114 6.13 -2.54 -20.05
CA GLY A 114 6.64 -3.82 -19.57
C GLY A 114 8.06 -4.10 -20.07
N GLU A 115 8.49 -5.36 -20.04
CA GLU A 115 9.87 -5.73 -20.42
C GLU A 115 10.20 -5.46 -21.88
N ARG A 116 9.21 -5.53 -22.77
CA ARG A 116 9.36 -5.36 -24.23
C ARG A 116 8.94 -4.00 -24.76
N GLY A 117 8.46 -3.12 -23.90
CA GLY A 117 7.99 -1.78 -24.23
C GLY A 117 8.72 -0.70 -23.46
N LEU A 118 8.06 0.46 -23.30
CA LEU A 118 8.56 1.56 -22.50
C LEU A 118 8.74 1.12 -21.03
N LYS A 119 9.93 1.36 -20.49
CA LYS A 119 10.20 1.12 -19.07
C LYS A 119 9.75 2.32 -18.26
N LEU A 120 8.77 2.10 -17.40
CA LEU A 120 8.31 3.09 -16.45
C LEU A 120 9.30 3.21 -15.25
N SER A 121 9.44 4.45 -14.75
CA SER A 121 10.12 4.71 -13.47
C SER A 121 9.39 4.02 -12.30
N GLY A 122 10.05 3.92 -11.15
CA GLY A 122 9.42 3.39 -9.93
C GLY A 122 8.16 4.16 -9.53
N GLY A 123 8.19 5.49 -9.64
CA GLY A 123 7.05 6.34 -9.33
C GLY A 123 5.86 6.17 -10.28
N GLU A 124 6.11 6.00 -11.57
CA GLU A 124 5.07 5.75 -12.57
C GLU A 124 4.43 4.37 -12.34
N LYS A 125 5.24 3.32 -12.12
CA LYS A 125 4.75 1.99 -11.76
C LYS A 125 3.87 2.03 -10.53
N GLN A 126 4.29 2.75 -9.49
CA GLN A 126 3.53 2.88 -8.26
C GLN A 126 2.18 3.58 -8.49
N ARG A 127 2.15 4.64 -9.32
CA ARG A 127 0.91 5.31 -9.71
C ARG A 127 -0.01 4.39 -10.53
N VAL A 128 0.53 3.50 -11.36
CA VAL A 128 -0.26 2.45 -12.03
C VAL A 128 -0.91 1.52 -11.00
N ALA A 129 -0.18 1.06 -9.97
CA ALA A 129 -0.75 0.23 -8.90
C ALA A 129 -1.87 0.96 -8.14
N ILE A 130 -1.67 2.25 -7.83
CA ILE A 130 -2.70 3.08 -7.18
C ILE A 130 -3.93 3.23 -8.08
N ALA A 131 -3.75 3.50 -9.39
CA ALA A 131 -4.86 3.60 -10.33
C ALA A 131 -5.66 2.29 -10.42
N ARG A 132 -5.00 1.13 -10.42
CA ARG A 132 -5.66 -0.19 -10.34
C ARG A 132 -6.53 -0.33 -9.10
N VAL A 133 -6.04 0.12 -7.94
CA VAL A 133 -6.79 0.07 -6.68
C VAL A 133 -7.95 1.06 -6.69
N ILE A 134 -7.76 2.27 -7.22
CA ILE A 134 -8.84 3.24 -7.40
C ILE A 134 -9.96 2.64 -8.26
N LEU A 135 -9.60 2.08 -9.40
CA LEU A 135 -10.54 1.48 -10.36
C LEU A 135 -11.30 0.31 -9.74
N LYS A 136 -10.61 -0.56 -9.00
CA LYS A 136 -11.21 -1.70 -8.28
C LYS A 136 -12.17 -1.26 -7.16
N ASN A 137 -11.89 -0.12 -6.52
CA ASN A 137 -12.68 0.47 -5.43
C ASN A 137 -13.00 -0.49 -4.25
N PRO A 138 -12.02 -1.19 -3.68
CA PRO A 138 -12.25 -2.17 -2.62
C PRO A 138 -12.50 -1.50 -1.26
N PRO A 139 -13.27 -2.13 -0.33
CA PRO A 139 -13.47 -1.64 1.02
C PRO A 139 -12.23 -1.73 1.93
N ILE A 140 -11.33 -2.66 1.64
CA ILE A 140 -10.11 -2.90 2.43
C ILE A 140 -8.88 -2.63 1.58
N LEU A 141 -7.90 -1.93 2.16
CA LEU A 141 -6.63 -1.61 1.51
C LEU A 141 -5.45 -2.21 2.27
N ILE A 142 -4.52 -2.76 1.52
CA ILE A 142 -3.18 -3.10 2.00
C ILE A 142 -2.18 -2.25 1.22
N LEU A 143 -1.43 -1.42 1.93
CA LEU A 143 -0.38 -0.58 1.36
C LEU A 143 0.96 -1.14 1.86
N ASP A 144 1.68 -1.85 0.97
CA ASP A 144 2.95 -2.50 1.32
C ASP A 144 4.12 -1.67 0.80
N GLU A 145 4.79 -0.94 1.71
CA GLU A 145 5.97 -0.11 1.42
C GLU A 145 5.83 0.78 0.17
N ALA A 146 4.66 1.36 -0.02
CA ALA A 146 4.26 2.03 -1.26
C ALA A 146 5.12 3.24 -1.69
N THR A 147 6.12 3.65 -0.89
CA THR A 147 6.98 4.83 -1.17
C THR A 147 8.47 4.56 -0.99
N SER A 148 8.90 3.34 -0.72
CA SER A 148 10.28 3.03 -0.27
C SER A 148 11.38 3.33 -1.30
N SER A 149 11.06 3.40 -2.60
CA SER A 149 12.04 3.56 -3.69
C SER A 149 11.84 4.82 -4.55
N LEU A 150 11.23 5.89 -3.98
CA LEU A 150 10.82 7.07 -4.73
C LEU A 150 11.68 8.30 -4.41
N ASP A 151 11.87 9.16 -5.41
CA ASP A 151 12.38 10.52 -5.20
C ASP A 151 11.34 11.39 -4.46
N SER A 152 11.82 12.46 -3.81
CA SER A 152 10.99 13.28 -2.92
C SER A 152 9.77 13.94 -3.58
N LEU A 153 9.84 14.31 -4.87
CA LEU A 153 8.73 14.92 -5.59
C LEU A 153 7.67 13.87 -5.96
N SER A 154 8.10 12.72 -6.44
CA SER A 154 7.21 11.58 -6.72
C SER A 154 6.55 11.05 -5.46
N GLU A 155 7.26 11.05 -4.32
CA GLU A 155 6.74 10.63 -3.03
C GLU A 155 5.55 11.47 -2.58
N GLN A 156 5.63 12.80 -2.63
CA GLN A 156 4.53 13.68 -2.22
C GLN A 156 3.27 13.47 -3.06
N ALA A 157 3.42 13.35 -4.39
CA ALA A 157 2.29 13.09 -5.29
C ALA A 157 1.62 11.74 -4.98
N ILE A 158 2.41 10.71 -4.69
CA ILE A 158 1.93 9.37 -4.34
C ILE A 158 1.27 9.36 -2.97
N LEU A 159 1.85 10.00 -1.96
CA LEU A 159 1.22 10.12 -0.64
C LEU A 159 -0.12 10.83 -0.72
N GLY A 160 -0.24 11.89 -1.53
CA GLY A 160 -1.51 12.56 -1.79
C GLY A 160 -2.57 11.64 -2.44
N ALA A 161 -2.17 10.83 -3.41
CA ALA A 161 -3.05 9.85 -4.05
C ALA A 161 -3.46 8.73 -3.07
N LEU A 162 -2.50 8.18 -2.31
CA LEU A 162 -2.76 7.15 -1.29
C LEU A 162 -3.70 7.66 -0.19
N LYS A 163 -3.53 8.90 0.26
CA LYS A 163 -4.42 9.51 1.25
C LYS A 163 -5.85 9.54 0.74
N LYS A 164 -6.08 10.05 -0.47
CA LYS A 164 -7.42 10.09 -1.10
C LYS A 164 -8.03 8.69 -1.24
N VAL A 165 -7.22 7.71 -1.63
CA VAL A 165 -7.68 6.32 -1.78
C VAL A 165 -8.02 5.69 -0.44
N SER A 166 -7.29 6.02 0.62
CA SER A 166 -7.50 5.46 1.97
C SER A 166 -8.68 6.09 2.71
N GLU A 167 -9.14 7.28 2.30
CA GLU A 167 -10.26 7.95 2.95
C GLU A 167 -11.50 7.05 3.01
N ARG A 168 -12.05 6.88 4.22
CA ARG A 168 -13.23 6.05 4.52
C ARG A 168 -13.08 4.56 4.22
N ARG A 169 -11.85 4.05 4.05
CA ARG A 169 -11.58 2.63 3.85
C ARG A 169 -10.79 2.07 5.02
N THR A 170 -11.03 0.79 5.31
CA THR A 170 -10.22 0.07 6.28
C THR A 170 -8.85 -0.21 5.69
N SER A 171 -7.77 0.31 6.30
CA SER A 171 -6.45 0.29 5.70
C SER A 171 -5.40 -0.31 6.62
N LEU A 172 -4.63 -1.26 6.10
CA LEU A 172 -3.41 -1.78 6.70
C LEU A 172 -2.21 -1.23 5.92
N VAL A 173 -1.38 -0.44 6.58
CA VAL A 173 -0.16 0.15 5.99
C VAL A 173 1.05 -0.55 6.56
N ILE A 174 1.82 -1.22 5.72
CA ILE A 174 3.14 -1.74 6.07
C ILE A 174 4.14 -0.66 5.69
N ALA A 175 4.74 -0.04 6.70
CA ALA A 175 5.60 1.11 6.49
C ALA A 175 7.07 0.77 6.73
N HIS A 176 7.89 1.15 5.75
CA HIS A 176 9.33 1.24 5.92
C HIS A 176 9.74 2.67 6.31
N ARG A 177 9.04 3.68 5.77
CA ARG A 177 9.22 5.09 6.13
C ARG A 177 8.16 5.49 7.15
N LEU A 178 8.61 5.91 8.33
CA LEU A 178 7.71 6.30 9.43
C LEU A 178 6.91 7.57 9.13
N SER A 179 7.37 8.40 8.19
CA SER A 179 6.60 9.56 7.69
C SER A 179 5.21 9.18 7.17
N THR A 180 5.04 7.96 6.64
CA THR A 180 3.77 7.45 6.11
C THR A 180 2.81 6.97 7.19
N THR A 181 3.28 6.83 8.44
CA THR A 181 2.49 6.27 9.55
C THR A 181 1.87 7.33 10.45
N ARG A 182 2.30 8.59 10.33
CA ARG A 182 1.90 9.67 11.21
C ARG A 182 0.39 9.89 11.28
N ASP A 183 -0.30 9.68 10.15
CA ASP A 183 -1.74 9.85 10.02
C ASP A 183 -2.53 8.55 10.32
N ALA A 184 -1.88 7.51 10.86
CA ALA A 184 -2.56 6.28 11.22
C ALA A 184 -3.29 6.44 12.56
N ASP A 185 -4.49 5.88 12.66
CA ASP A 185 -5.27 5.87 13.90
C ASP A 185 -4.57 5.05 14.99
N THR A 186 -3.86 4.00 14.57
CA THR A 186 -3.05 3.16 15.45
C THR A 186 -1.80 2.70 14.70
N ILE A 187 -0.68 2.70 15.39
CA ILE A 187 0.58 2.15 14.93
C ILE A 187 0.88 0.91 15.78
N LEU A 188 1.19 -0.19 15.12
CA LEU A 188 1.64 -1.43 15.74
C LEU A 188 3.14 -1.59 15.48
N VAL A 189 3.92 -1.69 16.53
CA VAL A 189 5.35 -1.96 16.42
C VAL A 189 5.57 -3.46 16.53
N LEU A 190 6.08 -4.04 15.44
CA LEU A 190 6.45 -5.46 15.39
C LEU A 190 7.93 -5.63 15.67
N ASP A 191 8.23 -6.58 16.54
CA ASP A 191 9.57 -7.08 16.81
C ASP A 191 9.52 -8.60 16.97
N ASP A 192 10.36 -9.33 16.27
CA ASP A 192 10.44 -10.81 16.26
C ASP A 192 9.06 -11.50 16.20
N GLY A 193 8.21 -11.05 15.28
CA GLY A 193 6.87 -11.61 15.07
C GLY A 193 5.85 -11.34 16.19
N ARG A 194 6.09 -10.34 17.04
CA ARG A 194 5.21 -9.94 18.15
C ARG A 194 4.92 -8.45 18.09
N ILE A 195 3.74 -8.05 18.56
CA ILE A 195 3.43 -6.64 18.80
C ILE A 195 4.04 -6.26 20.14
N VAL A 196 5.04 -5.37 20.13
CA VAL A 196 5.73 -4.90 21.34
C VAL A 196 5.21 -3.55 21.81
N GLU A 197 4.67 -2.71 20.91
CA GLU A 197 4.06 -1.43 21.20
C GLU A 197 2.84 -1.20 20.31
N SER A 198 1.85 -0.48 20.84
CA SER A 198 0.65 -0.07 20.11
C SER A 198 0.17 1.29 20.64
N GLY A 199 -0.14 2.22 19.76
CA GLY A 199 -0.65 3.56 20.08
C GLY A 199 -0.64 4.47 18.86
N ASN A 200 -1.01 5.74 19.04
CA ASN A 200 -0.83 6.73 17.99
C ASN A 200 0.62 7.30 17.99
N HIS A 201 0.95 8.07 16.97
CA HIS A 201 2.28 8.65 16.78
C HIS A 201 2.79 9.40 18.02
N ASP A 202 1.98 10.31 18.57
CA ASP A 202 2.38 11.17 19.68
C ASP A 202 2.53 10.38 21.00
N GLU A 203 1.67 9.39 21.21
CA GLU A 203 1.76 8.48 22.38
C GLU A 203 3.04 7.66 22.33
N LEU A 204 3.34 7.05 21.19
CA LEU A 204 4.52 6.19 21.05
C LEU A 204 5.83 6.97 21.14
N LEU A 205 5.88 8.22 20.65
CA LEU A 205 7.04 9.09 20.84
C LEU A 205 7.27 9.43 22.32
N LYS A 206 6.20 9.73 23.08
CA LYS A 206 6.29 10.03 24.51
C LYS A 206 6.77 8.84 25.33
N HIS A 207 6.46 7.62 24.93
CA HIS A 207 6.91 6.40 25.58
C HIS A 207 8.41 6.14 25.45
N GLN A 208 9.11 6.78 24.51
CA GLN A 208 10.55 6.62 24.25
C GLN A 208 10.98 5.15 24.07
N GLY A 209 10.10 4.33 23.50
CA GLY A 209 10.26 2.91 23.31
C GLY A 209 10.89 2.52 21.95
N HIS A 210 10.47 1.40 21.39
CA HIS A 210 10.94 0.91 20.10
C HIS A 210 10.58 1.86 18.95
N TYR A 211 9.34 2.39 18.97
CA TYR A 211 8.89 3.35 17.95
C TYR A 211 9.73 4.62 17.94
N ALA A 212 9.98 5.21 19.10
CA ALA A 212 10.76 6.45 19.20
C ALA A 212 12.19 6.26 18.68
N ARG A 213 12.83 5.13 19.01
CA ARG A 213 14.17 4.78 18.50
C ARG A 213 14.19 4.61 16.97
N LEU A 214 13.20 3.93 16.38
CA LEU A 214 13.07 3.79 14.94
C LEU A 214 12.87 5.16 14.27
N TRP A 215 12.09 6.04 14.90
CA TRP A 215 11.83 7.39 14.43
C TRP A 215 13.10 8.23 14.41
N GLU A 216 13.88 8.23 15.49
CA GLU A 216 15.15 8.94 15.59
C GLU A 216 16.16 8.46 14.56
N GLN A 217 16.30 7.14 14.40
CA GLN A 217 17.20 6.56 13.38
C GLN A 217 16.86 7.05 11.97
N GLN A 218 15.57 7.01 11.58
CA GLN A 218 15.19 7.48 10.24
C GLN A 218 15.34 8.99 10.04
N HIS A 219 15.26 9.79 11.09
CA HIS A 219 15.53 11.23 11.01
C HIS A 219 17.01 11.51 10.83
N HIS A 220 17.90 10.83 11.54
CA HIS A 220 19.34 10.96 11.37
C HIS A 220 19.80 10.56 9.97
N ASP A 221 19.31 9.42 9.45
CA ASP A 221 19.65 8.97 8.10
C ASP A 221 19.21 9.96 7.00
N ASN A 222 18.13 10.70 7.22
CA ASN A 222 17.65 11.72 6.28
C ASN A 222 18.45 13.04 6.36
N GLU A 223 19.05 13.35 7.49
CA GLU A 223 19.91 14.56 7.67
C GLU A 223 21.31 14.32 7.12
N GLU A 224 21.88 13.12 7.27
CA GLU A 224 23.20 12.76 6.75
C GLU A 224 23.20 12.46 5.23
N GLY A 225 22.07 12.19 4.60
CA GLY A 225 21.93 11.94 3.16
C GLY A 225 21.80 13.20 2.27
N ILE A 226 22.04 14.40 2.82
CA ILE A 226 21.92 15.70 2.12
C ILE A 226 23.31 16.32 1.78
N ASP A 227 24.40 15.58 1.93
CA ASP A 227 25.75 16.01 1.51
C ASP A 227 26.15 15.49 0.13
#